data_0fda6637de56d6b0857211abbd4f78f3
#
_entry.id   0fda6637de56d6b0857211abbd4f78f3
#
_cell.length_a   1.000
_cell.length_b   1.000
_cell.length_c   1.000
_cell.angle_alpha   90.00
_cell.angle_beta   90.00
_cell.angle_gamma   90.00
#
_symmetry.space_group_name_H-M   'P 1'
#
loop_
_entity.id
_entity.type
_entity.pdbx_description
1 polymer ?
#
loop_
_entity_poly.entity_id
_entity_poly.type
_entity_poly.pdbx_seq_one_letter_code
_entity_poly.pdbx_strand_id
1 'polypeptide(L)'
;PYGLKKGTFYMENKERLVGTVSRGIRLPIVRQGDNLADIVTDSVLKAAASEGFALRDRDVISITESIVARSQGNYCSVDDIAADVKAKLGGETIGVIFPILSRNRFAICLRGIAKGAKKVVLMLSYPSDEVGNHLVSLDQIDEAGVSPFSDVLTLEKYRELFGATVHEFTG
;
A
#
# COMPACT_ATOMS: atom_id res chain seq x y z
N PRO A 1 59.68 -26.94 15.49
CA PRO A 1 59.16 -25.79 14.77
C PRO A 1 57.91 -26.21 14.01
N TYR A 2 56.79 -25.75 14.49
CA TYR A 2 55.48 -26.06 13.90
C TYR A 2 55.20 -25.05 12.80
N GLY A 3 55.28 -25.51 11.54
CA GLY A 3 54.84 -24.73 10.38
C GLY A 3 53.34 -24.75 10.25
N LEU A 4 52.66 -23.66 10.58
CA LEU A 4 51.26 -23.42 10.24
C LEU A 4 51.18 -23.17 8.73
N LYS A 5 50.68 -24.14 7.98
CA LYS A 5 50.24 -23.91 6.60
C LYS A 5 49.07 -22.99 6.61
N LYS A 6 49.23 -21.76 6.14
CA LYS A 6 48.14 -20.86 5.80
C LYS A 6 47.30 -21.51 4.69
N GLY A 7 46.16 -22.10 5.04
CA GLY A 7 45.18 -22.54 4.08
C GLY A 7 44.55 -21.29 3.47
N THR A 8 44.86 -21.01 2.21
CA THR A 8 44.16 -20.03 1.42
C THR A 8 42.79 -20.61 1.16
N PHE A 9 41.77 -20.10 1.87
CA PHE A 9 40.39 -20.38 1.57
C PHE A 9 40.09 -19.70 0.23
N TYR A 10 40.24 -20.42 -0.86
CA TYR A 10 39.57 -20.06 -2.10
C TYR A 10 38.07 -20.29 -1.85
N MET A 11 37.33 -19.23 -1.66
CA MET A 11 35.88 -19.28 -1.82
C MET A 11 35.65 -19.66 -3.28
N GLU A 12 35.28 -20.91 -3.53
CA GLU A 12 34.73 -21.31 -4.82
C GLU A 12 33.62 -20.35 -5.14
N ASN A 13 33.83 -19.55 -6.17
CA ASN A 13 32.83 -18.60 -6.69
C ASN A 13 31.77 -19.46 -7.38
N LYS A 14 30.88 -20.10 -6.58
CA LYS A 14 29.72 -20.84 -7.13
C LYS A 14 28.89 -19.86 -7.90
N GLU A 15 28.93 -20.00 -9.20
CA GLU A 15 28.06 -19.23 -10.11
C GLU A 15 26.62 -19.32 -9.60
N ARG A 16 26.03 -18.15 -9.34
CA ARG A 16 24.67 -18.08 -8.82
C ARG A 16 23.69 -18.23 -9.98
N LEU A 17 23.21 -19.44 -10.21
CA LEU A 17 22.29 -19.75 -11.29
C LEU A 17 20.83 -19.27 -11.04
N VAL A 18 20.51 -18.96 -9.79
CA VAL A 18 19.17 -18.47 -9.40
C VAL A 18 19.30 -17.04 -8.89
N GLY A 19 18.49 -16.13 -9.43
CA GLY A 19 18.41 -14.74 -9.03
C GLY A 19 17.78 -14.52 -7.64
N THR A 20 17.15 -13.41 -7.45
CA THR A 20 16.42 -13.10 -6.20
C THR A 20 15.20 -14.03 -6.06
N VAL A 21 15.08 -14.62 -4.88
CA VAL A 21 13.91 -15.43 -4.51
C VAL A 21 13.09 -14.65 -3.50
N SER A 22 11.80 -14.48 -3.76
CA SER A 22 10.83 -13.90 -2.82
C SER A 22 9.89 -15.00 -2.33
N ARG A 23 9.65 -15.03 -1.01
CA ARG A 23 8.76 -16.01 -0.37
C ARG A 23 7.71 -15.31 0.47
N GLY A 24 6.45 -15.63 0.22
CA GLY A 24 5.35 -15.21 1.09
C GLY A 24 5.25 -16.15 2.30
N ILE A 25 5.49 -15.62 3.48
CA ILE A 25 5.37 -16.38 4.74
C ILE A 25 3.99 -16.16 5.35
N ARG A 26 3.27 -17.24 5.64
CA ARG A 26 1.98 -17.17 6.32
C ARG A 26 2.19 -16.92 7.81
N LEU A 27 1.50 -15.91 8.32
CA LEU A 27 1.45 -15.57 9.74
C LEU A 27 0.10 -15.99 10.33
N PRO A 28 0.02 -16.24 11.65
CA PRO A 28 -1.25 -16.27 12.35
C PRO A 28 -1.96 -14.91 12.26
N ILE A 29 -3.23 -14.85 12.65
CA ILE A 29 -3.96 -13.58 12.71
C ILE A 29 -3.33 -12.70 13.79
N VAL A 30 -2.76 -11.59 13.38
CA VAL A 30 -2.15 -10.60 14.28
C VAL A 30 -3.25 -9.71 14.87
N ARG A 31 -3.24 -9.54 16.19
CA ARG A 31 -4.17 -8.72 16.96
C ARG A 31 -3.44 -7.59 17.65
N GLN A 32 -4.19 -6.61 18.12
CA GLN A 32 -3.64 -5.55 18.97
C GLN A 32 -3.02 -6.14 20.24
N GLY A 33 -1.81 -5.69 20.56
CA GLY A 33 -1.03 -6.15 21.72
C GLY A 33 -0.15 -7.37 21.46
N ASP A 34 -0.26 -8.00 20.29
CA ASP A 34 0.60 -9.14 19.95
C ASP A 34 2.06 -8.67 19.77
N ASN A 35 3.00 -9.52 20.21
CA ASN A 35 4.42 -9.31 19.91
C ASN A 35 4.71 -9.73 18.46
N LEU A 36 4.65 -8.75 17.57
CA LEU A 36 4.83 -8.98 16.13
C LEU A 36 6.22 -9.54 15.80
N ALA A 37 7.26 -9.12 16.53
CA ALA A 37 8.62 -9.59 16.29
C ALA A 37 8.75 -11.10 16.53
N ASP A 38 8.20 -11.59 17.62
CA ASP A 38 8.22 -13.02 17.95
C ASP A 38 7.38 -13.82 16.94
N ILE A 39 6.17 -13.33 16.61
CA ILE A 39 5.30 -13.98 15.61
C ILE A 39 6.00 -14.12 14.26
N VAL A 40 6.65 -13.07 13.79
CA VAL A 40 7.38 -13.09 12.51
C VAL A 40 8.56 -14.02 12.57
N THR A 41 9.39 -13.93 13.62
CA THR A 41 10.58 -14.77 13.79
C THR A 41 10.20 -16.24 13.81
N ASP A 42 9.23 -16.61 14.63
CA ASP A 42 8.75 -17.99 14.72
C ASP A 42 8.18 -18.52 13.39
N SER A 43 7.42 -17.68 12.70
CA SER A 43 6.82 -18.07 11.42
C SER A 43 7.87 -18.26 10.33
N VAL A 44 8.86 -17.40 10.27
CA VAL A 44 9.99 -17.52 9.31
C VAL A 44 10.81 -18.77 9.60
N LEU A 45 11.17 -19.03 10.87
CA LEU A 45 11.94 -20.21 11.25
C LEU A 45 11.16 -21.51 10.97
N LYS A 46 9.87 -21.55 11.29
CA LYS A 46 9.01 -22.69 10.96
C LYS A 46 8.89 -22.92 9.45
N ALA A 47 8.73 -21.85 8.68
CA ALA A 47 8.69 -21.95 7.21
C ALA A 47 10.03 -22.44 6.65
N ALA A 48 11.15 -21.92 7.14
CA ALA A 48 12.48 -22.37 6.72
C ALA A 48 12.68 -23.86 6.97
N ALA A 49 12.30 -24.35 8.15
CA ALA A 49 12.40 -25.75 8.51
C ALA A 49 11.45 -26.64 7.67
N SER A 50 10.21 -26.22 7.44
CA SER A 50 9.22 -26.97 6.67
C SER A 50 9.55 -27.06 5.20
N GLU A 51 10.00 -25.96 4.61
CA GLU A 51 10.24 -25.84 3.16
C GLU A 51 11.71 -26.08 2.78
N GLY A 52 12.57 -26.38 3.76
CA GLY A 52 13.96 -26.76 3.52
C GLY A 52 14.84 -25.64 2.95
N PHE A 53 14.57 -24.37 3.25
CA PHE A 53 15.44 -23.27 2.86
C PHE A 53 16.23 -22.74 4.07
N ALA A 54 17.45 -22.28 3.81
CA ALA A 54 18.30 -21.67 4.82
C ALA A 54 18.22 -20.15 4.76
N LEU A 55 18.13 -19.50 5.91
CA LEU A 55 18.33 -18.06 6.04
C LEU A 55 19.82 -17.74 5.83
N ARG A 56 20.11 -16.67 5.14
CA ARG A 56 21.47 -16.26 4.76
C ARG A 56 21.73 -14.82 5.19
N ASP A 57 22.99 -14.48 5.30
CA ASP A 57 23.37 -13.08 5.48
C ASP A 57 22.83 -12.22 4.35
N ARG A 58 22.27 -11.07 4.70
CA ARG A 58 21.63 -10.10 3.80
C ARG A 58 20.26 -10.52 3.26
N ASP A 59 19.65 -11.57 3.77
CA ASP A 59 18.23 -11.80 3.53
C ASP A 59 17.39 -10.68 4.17
N VAL A 60 16.34 -10.25 3.47
CA VAL A 60 15.47 -9.17 3.92
C VAL A 60 14.10 -9.73 4.29
N ILE A 61 13.67 -9.48 5.50
CA ILE A 61 12.31 -9.76 5.97
C ILE A 61 11.53 -8.46 5.90
N SER A 62 10.49 -8.44 5.06
CA SER A 62 9.62 -7.28 4.90
C SER A 62 8.27 -7.53 5.57
N ILE A 63 7.81 -6.55 6.33
CA ILE A 63 6.52 -6.56 7.02
C ILE A 63 5.76 -5.31 6.59
N THR A 64 4.46 -5.46 6.30
CA THR A 64 3.65 -4.30 5.92
C THR A 64 3.35 -3.41 7.12
N GLU A 65 3.30 -2.11 6.88
CA GLU A 65 2.94 -1.12 7.91
C GLU A 65 1.57 -1.38 8.54
N SER A 66 0.61 -1.92 7.78
CA SER A 66 -0.72 -2.24 8.28
C SER A 66 -0.71 -3.26 9.42
N ILE A 67 0.14 -4.29 9.32
CA ILE A 67 0.29 -5.30 10.37
C ILE A 67 0.98 -4.71 11.60
N VAL A 68 2.00 -3.87 11.39
CA VAL A 68 2.68 -3.15 12.48
C VAL A 68 1.68 -2.25 13.21
N ALA A 69 0.95 -1.41 12.48
CA ALA A 69 -0.07 -0.54 13.06
C ALA A 69 -1.14 -1.32 13.83
N ARG A 70 -1.59 -2.45 13.28
CA ARG A 70 -2.57 -3.32 13.93
C ARG A 70 -2.06 -3.87 15.26
N SER A 71 -0.85 -4.41 15.31
CA SER A 71 -0.27 -4.94 16.53
C SER A 71 -0.08 -3.87 17.60
N GLN A 72 0.22 -2.65 17.19
CA GLN A 72 0.38 -1.47 18.06
C GLN A 72 -0.94 -0.80 18.45
N GLY A 73 -2.06 -1.19 17.82
CA GLY A 73 -3.36 -0.53 18.04
C GLY A 73 -3.45 0.89 17.46
N ASN A 74 -2.66 1.20 16.44
CA ASN A 74 -2.64 2.50 15.78
C ASN A 74 -3.83 2.64 14.82
N TYR A 75 -4.98 3.00 15.38
CA TYR A 75 -6.21 3.25 14.64
C TYR A 75 -6.64 4.70 14.78
N CYS A 76 -7.26 5.23 13.76
CA CYS A 76 -8.02 6.46 13.82
C CYS A 76 -9.37 6.27 13.14
N SER A 77 -10.39 7.00 13.58
CA SER A 77 -11.69 7.01 12.94
C SER A 77 -11.73 8.00 11.77
N VAL A 78 -12.73 7.87 10.93
CA VAL A 78 -13.02 8.86 9.88
C VAL A 78 -13.29 10.24 10.48
N ASP A 79 -13.87 10.29 11.68
CA ASP A 79 -14.17 11.54 12.38
C ASP A 79 -12.92 12.20 12.95
N ASP A 80 -11.94 11.43 13.41
CA ASP A 80 -10.63 11.95 13.83
C ASP A 80 -9.91 12.61 12.65
N ILE A 81 -9.92 11.97 11.48
CA ILE A 81 -9.36 12.54 10.25
C ILE A 81 -10.07 13.85 9.89
N ALA A 82 -11.40 13.86 9.95
CA ALA A 82 -12.19 15.04 9.64
C ALA A 82 -11.89 16.21 10.58
N ALA A 83 -11.77 15.94 11.88
CA ALA A 83 -11.42 16.94 12.89
C ALA A 83 -10.02 17.51 12.66
N ASP A 84 -9.03 16.66 12.38
CA ASP A 84 -7.65 17.08 12.12
C ASP A 84 -7.52 17.91 10.84
N VAL A 85 -8.17 17.48 9.75
CA VAL A 85 -8.23 18.23 8.48
C VAL A 85 -8.86 19.62 8.69
N LYS A 86 -9.99 19.67 9.39
CA LYS A 86 -10.66 20.95 9.69
C LYS A 86 -9.78 21.86 10.53
N ALA A 87 -9.13 21.33 11.54
CA ALA A 87 -8.24 22.11 12.43
C ALA A 87 -7.04 22.68 11.68
N LYS A 88 -6.43 21.89 10.79
CA LYS A 88 -5.21 22.27 10.07
C LYS A 88 -5.47 23.13 8.82
N LEU A 89 -6.55 22.87 8.12
CA LEU A 89 -6.84 23.48 6.81
C LEU A 89 -8.07 24.41 6.81
N GLY A 90 -8.67 24.68 7.97
CA GLY A 90 -9.77 25.62 8.12
C GLY A 90 -11.14 25.16 7.62
N GLY A 91 -11.25 23.96 7.07
CA GLY A 91 -12.53 23.35 6.66
C GLY A 91 -13.18 23.96 5.41
N GLU A 92 -12.50 24.80 4.67
CA GLU A 92 -13.01 25.43 3.44
C GLU A 92 -12.76 24.55 2.18
N THR A 93 -12.34 25.13 1.08
CA THR A 93 -11.95 24.38 -0.13
C THR A 93 -10.53 23.89 0.02
N ILE A 94 -10.32 22.58 -0.14
CA ILE A 94 -8.99 21.96 -0.07
C ILE A 94 -8.67 21.20 -1.34
N GLY A 95 -7.39 21.20 -1.70
CA GLY A 95 -6.85 20.36 -2.78
C GLY A 95 -6.30 19.05 -2.21
N VAL A 96 -6.62 17.94 -2.85
CA VAL A 96 -6.09 16.63 -2.51
C VAL A 96 -5.41 16.06 -3.73
N ILE A 97 -4.10 15.80 -3.62
CA ILE A 97 -3.30 15.19 -4.68
C ILE A 97 -3.02 13.75 -4.28
N PHE A 98 -3.52 12.83 -5.07
CA PHE A 98 -3.27 11.42 -4.84
C PHE A 98 -3.17 10.67 -6.17
N PRO A 99 -2.09 9.88 -6.39
CA PRO A 99 -1.85 9.26 -7.69
C PRO A 99 -2.81 8.12 -8.02
N ILE A 100 -3.36 7.44 -7.01
CA ILE A 100 -4.17 6.23 -7.18
C ILE A 100 -5.37 6.29 -6.24
N LEU A 101 -6.56 5.99 -6.76
CA LEU A 101 -7.77 5.84 -5.96
C LEU A 101 -7.83 4.40 -5.40
N SER A 102 -7.33 4.21 -4.18
CA SER A 102 -7.33 2.93 -3.50
C SER A 102 -8.59 2.72 -2.66
N ARG A 103 -9.33 1.65 -2.95
CA ARG A 103 -10.51 1.28 -2.17
C ARG A 103 -10.19 0.91 -0.71
N ASN A 104 -9.03 0.31 -0.46
CA ASN A 104 -8.68 -0.22 0.85
C ASN A 104 -8.09 0.83 1.79
N ARG A 105 -7.54 1.90 1.25
CA ARG A 105 -6.83 2.94 2.02
C ARG A 105 -7.37 4.33 1.71
N PHE A 106 -7.22 4.76 0.48
CA PHE A 106 -7.49 6.15 0.13
C PHE A 106 -8.97 6.51 0.19
N ALA A 107 -9.88 5.62 -0.22
CA ALA A 107 -11.32 5.92 -0.18
C ALA A 107 -11.81 6.21 1.25
N ILE A 108 -11.31 5.46 2.23
CA ILE A 108 -11.65 5.70 3.65
C ILE A 108 -11.03 7.02 4.14
N CYS A 109 -9.78 7.29 3.80
CA CYS A 109 -9.12 8.57 4.11
C CYS A 109 -9.83 9.74 3.43
N LEU A 110 -10.19 9.60 2.16
CA LEU A 110 -10.93 10.62 1.40
C LEU A 110 -12.28 10.94 2.05
N ARG A 111 -12.99 9.93 2.57
CA ARG A 111 -14.22 10.15 3.34
C ARG A 111 -13.98 11.04 4.57
N GLY A 112 -12.91 10.79 5.32
CA GLY A 112 -12.52 11.63 6.46
C GLY A 112 -12.16 13.05 6.02
N ILE A 113 -11.36 13.19 4.98
CA ILE A 113 -10.97 14.48 4.41
C ILE A 113 -12.21 15.26 3.94
N ALA A 114 -13.11 14.61 3.23
CA ALA A 114 -14.34 15.26 2.72
C ALA A 114 -15.29 15.70 3.84
N LYS A 115 -15.36 14.96 4.95
CA LYS A 115 -16.11 15.39 6.15
C LYS A 115 -15.50 16.63 6.82
N GLY A 116 -14.18 16.81 6.71
CA GLY A 116 -13.45 17.93 7.30
C GLY A 116 -13.45 19.21 6.46
N ALA A 117 -13.97 19.19 5.24
CA ALA A 117 -13.95 20.33 4.31
C ALA A 117 -15.31 20.57 3.65
N LYS A 118 -15.57 21.82 3.23
CA LYS A 118 -16.77 22.18 2.47
C LYS A 118 -16.68 21.71 1.02
N LYS A 119 -15.48 21.73 0.45
CA LYS A 119 -15.23 21.34 -0.94
C LYS A 119 -13.86 20.69 -1.05
N VAL A 120 -13.79 19.60 -1.81
CA VAL A 120 -12.55 18.92 -2.15
C VAL A 120 -12.33 19.01 -3.66
N VAL A 121 -11.15 19.45 -4.06
CA VAL A 121 -10.67 19.35 -5.44
C VAL A 121 -9.67 18.22 -5.48
N LEU A 122 -10.03 17.11 -6.11
CA LEU A 122 -9.22 15.90 -6.16
C LEU A 122 -8.44 15.83 -7.47
N MET A 123 -7.11 15.74 -7.36
CA MET A 123 -6.23 15.50 -8.50
C MET A 123 -5.77 14.04 -8.45
N LEU A 124 -6.13 13.28 -9.46
CA LEU A 124 -5.70 11.90 -9.66
C LEU A 124 -4.73 11.85 -10.85
N SER A 125 -3.66 11.09 -10.74
CA SER A 125 -2.78 10.81 -11.88
C SER A 125 -3.15 9.53 -12.61
N TYR A 126 -4.02 8.71 -12.03
CA TYR A 126 -4.44 7.46 -12.61
C TYR A 126 -5.90 7.12 -12.24
N PRO A 127 -6.71 6.64 -13.19
CA PRO A 127 -8.13 6.40 -12.95
C PRO A 127 -8.44 5.06 -12.27
N SER A 128 -7.45 4.33 -11.79
CA SER A 128 -7.64 3.02 -11.15
C SER A 128 -7.02 2.92 -9.77
N ASP A 129 -7.50 1.97 -8.97
CA ASP A 129 -6.86 1.59 -7.71
C ASP A 129 -5.65 0.66 -7.92
N GLU A 130 -4.98 0.27 -6.82
CA GLU A 130 -3.76 -0.56 -6.83
C GLU A 130 -3.96 -1.99 -7.33
N VAL A 131 -5.19 -2.43 -7.48
CA VAL A 131 -5.53 -3.76 -8.02
C VAL A 131 -6.18 -3.69 -9.39
N GLY A 132 -6.18 -2.51 -10.02
CA GLY A 132 -6.65 -2.30 -11.38
C GLY A 132 -8.15 -2.04 -11.51
N ASN A 133 -8.87 -1.76 -10.41
CA ASN A 133 -10.26 -1.30 -10.49
C ASN A 133 -10.28 0.16 -10.94
N HIS A 134 -10.83 0.41 -12.11
CA HIS A 134 -10.95 1.76 -12.65
C HIS A 134 -12.10 2.51 -12.00
N LEU A 135 -11.92 3.82 -11.79
CA LEU A 135 -13.02 4.72 -11.46
C LEU A 135 -13.97 4.87 -12.66
N VAL A 136 -13.38 4.99 -13.85
CA VAL A 136 -14.03 5.00 -15.16
C VAL A 136 -13.18 4.14 -16.08
N SER A 137 -13.78 3.30 -16.92
CA SER A 137 -13.01 2.46 -17.85
C SER A 137 -12.29 3.31 -18.91
N LEU A 138 -11.19 2.80 -19.45
CA LEU A 138 -10.45 3.50 -20.50
C LEU A 138 -11.33 3.72 -21.74
N ASP A 139 -12.16 2.73 -22.10
CA ASP A 139 -13.09 2.84 -23.23
C ASP A 139 -14.08 3.99 -23.02
N GLN A 140 -14.66 4.13 -21.82
CA GLN A 140 -15.53 5.25 -21.49
C GLN A 140 -14.84 6.62 -21.57
N ILE A 141 -13.57 6.68 -21.18
CA ILE A 141 -12.75 7.90 -21.28
C ILE A 141 -12.53 8.26 -22.74
N ASP A 142 -12.17 7.27 -23.57
CA ASP A 142 -11.91 7.46 -25.00
C ASP A 142 -13.20 7.83 -25.75
N GLU A 143 -14.32 7.18 -25.49
CA GLU A 143 -15.63 7.47 -26.06
C GLU A 143 -16.13 8.89 -25.70
N ALA A 144 -15.84 9.32 -24.46
CA ALA A 144 -16.17 10.66 -23.99
C ALA A 144 -15.22 11.75 -24.53
N GLY A 145 -14.13 11.37 -25.19
CA GLY A 145 -13.11 12.28 -25.69
C GLY A 145 -12.37 13.04 -24.58
N VAL A 146 -12.25 12.44 -23.40
CA VAL A 146 -11.61 13.06 -22.23
C VAL A 146 -10.15 12.64 -22.15
N SER A 147 -9.26 13.63 -22.00
CA SER A 147 -7.84 13.37 -21.75
C SER A 147 -7.59 13.18 -20.26
N PRO A 148 -7.13 11.99 -19.81
CA PRO A 148 -6.82 11.75 -18.40
C PRO A 148 -5.61 12.56 -17.90
N PHE A 149 -4.88 13.24 -18.78
CA PHE A 149 -3.66 13.98 -18.47
C PHE A 149 -3.84 15.49 -18.41
N SER A 150 -4.83 16.03 -19.11
CA SER A 150 -4.98 17.48 -19.26
C SER A 150 -6.35 18.02 -18.87
N ASP A 151 -7.39 17.19 -18.90
CA ASP A 151 -8.73 17.68 -18.71
C ASP A 151 -9.11 17.77 -17.23
N VAL A 152 -9.83 18.84 -16.90
CA VAL A 152 -10.41 19.06 -15.59
C VAL A 152 -11.92 19.01 -15.73
N LEU A 153 -12.55 18.05 -15.08
CA LEU A 153 -13.99 17.89 -15.08
C LEU A 153 -14.61 18.51 -13.82
N THR A 154 -15.65 19.29 -13.99
CA THR A 154 -16.53 19.65 -12.87
C THR A 154 -17.37 18.43 -12.47
N LEU A 155 -17.93 18.44 -11.27
CA LEU A 155 -18.81 17.36 -10.81
C LEU A 155 -20.00 17.16 -11.75
N GLU A 156 -20.58 18.25 -12.24
CA GLU A 156 -21.69 18.22 -13.19
C GLU A 156 -21.28 17.58 -14.50
N LYS A 157 -20.12 17.97 -15.05
CA LYS A 157 -19.60 17.41 -16.29
C LYS A 157 -19.22 15.93 -16.14
N TYR A 158 -18.64 15.58 -15.01
CA TYR A 158 -18.35 14.17 -14.71
C TYR A 158 -19.63 13.31 -14.70
N ARG A 159 -20.69 13.81 -14.05
CA ARG A 159 -21.99 13.11 -13.99
C ARG A 159 -22.67 13.02 -15.34
N GLU A 160 -22.55 14.05 -16.16
CA GLU A 160 -23.07 14.05 -17.53
C GLU A 160 -22.42 12.97 -18.40
N LEU A 161 -21.10 12.84 -18.30
CA LEU A 161 -20.32 11.92 -19.12
C LEU A 161 -20.37 10.48 -18.61
N PHE A 162 -20.29 10.28 -17.29
CA PHE A 162 -20.05 8.97 -16.69
C PHE A 162 -21.19 8.50 -15.75
N GLY A 163 -22.17 9.32 -15.50
CA GLY A 163 -23.38 8.99 -14.73
C GLY A 163 -23.18 8.89 -13.23
N ALA A 164 -22.24 8.10 -12.75
CA ALA A 164 -22.03 7.83 -11.33
C ALA A 164 -20.87 8.62 -10.73
N THR A 165 -21.03 9.04 -9.47
CA THR A 165 -19.97 9.66 -8.67
C THR A 165 -19.61 8.80 -7.45
N VAL A 166 -20.08 7.57 -7.45
CA VAL A 166 -19.90 6.62 -6.36
C VAL A 166 -18.94 5.54 -6.85
N HIS A 167 -17.90 5.27 -6.07
CA HIS A 167 -16.99 4.19 -6.38
C HIS A 167 -17.66 2.84 -6.11
N GLU A 168 -17.64 1.95 -7.09
CA GLU A 168 -18.38 0.68 -7.10
C GLU A 168 -18.10 -0.18 -5.84
N PHE A 169 -16.87 -0.24 -5.38
CA PHE A 169 -16.45 -1.10 -4.28
C PHE A 169 -16.51 -0.45 -2.90
N THR A 170 -16.55 0.87 -2.83
CA THR A 170 -16.48 1.59 -1.55
C THR A 170 -17.72 2.41 -1.22
N GLY A 171 -18.60 2.59 -2.19
CA GLY A 171 -19.81 3.41 -2.03
C GLY A 171 -19.50 4.88 -1.80
#